data_404081deb981b73791c79a493be001d4
#
_entry.id   404081deb981b73791c79a493be001d4
#
_cell.length_a   1.000
_cell.length_b   1.000
_cell.length_c   1.000
_cell.angle_alpha   90.00
_cell.angle_beta   90.00
_cell.angle_gamma   90.00
#
_symmetry.space_group_name_H-M   'P 1'
#
loop_
_entity.id
_entity.type
_entity.pdbx_description
1 polymer ?
#
loop_
_entity_poly.entity_id
_entity_poly.type
_entity_poly.pdbx_seq_one_letter_code
_entity_poly.pdbx_strand_id
1 'polypeptide(L)'
;MAEFARRSARVLLLDASDRLLLVQSGHAWFAPGGGVEEGEELADAAARELREEIGLTVASGELHPVAYTTGRADLGWASGLFRDDFFLHRVTSHQVDPAGLNEFERRHYRGHRWWSQAELAATRETIYPGNLAALVAGLIAGRLPASPIALPWPHEDSV
;
A
#
# COMPACT_ATOMS: atom_id res chain seq x y z
N MET A 1 22.17 -2.64 -12.36
CA MET A 1 20.82 -2.28 -11.91
C MET A 1 20.06 -3.53 -11.52
N ALA A 2 19.36 -3.49 -10.39
CA ALA A 2 18.51 -4.60 -10.00
C ALA A 2 17.30 -4.68 -10.94
N GLU A 3 17.06 -5.85 -11.51
CA GLU A 3 15.87 -6.10 -12.29
C GLU A 3 14.80 -6.72 -11.39
N PHE A 4 13.63 -6.08 -11.33
CA PHE A 4 12.54 -6.54 -10.49
C PHE A 4 11.58 -7.41 -11.30
N ALA A 5 11.20 -8.56 -10.73
CA ALA A 5 10.13 -9.38 -11.27
C ALA A 5 8.79 -8.63 -11.23
N ARG A 6 8.62 -7.78 -10.20
CA ARG A 6 7.48 -6.88 -10.08
C ARG A 6 7.83 -5.68 -9.20
N ARG A 7 7.33 -4.51 -9.57
CA ARG A 7 7.27 -3.34 -8.72
C ARG A 7 5.82 -2.95 -8.49
N SER A 8 5.51 -2.51 -7.29
CA SER A 8 4.19 -1.99 -6.92
C SER A 8 4.34 -0.64 -6.24
N ALA A 9 3.35 0.22 -6.42
CA ALA A 9 3.26 1.49 -5.74
C ALA A 9 1.94 1.52 -4.95
N ARG A 10 2.02 1.82 -3.65
CA ARG A 10 0.89 1.81 -2.73
C ARG A 10 0.82 3.09 -1.94
N VAL A 11 -0.36 3.41 -1.44
CA VAL A 11 -0.59 4.66 -0.72
C VAL A 11 -1.07 4.37 0.69
N LEU A 12 -0.39 4.96 1.67
CA LEU A 12 -0.84 5.04 3.05
C LEU A 12 -1.75 6.27 3.13
N LEU A 13 -3.06 6.03 3.06
CA LEU A 13 -4.06 7.08 3.02
C LEU A 13 -4.63 7.28 4.43
N LEU A 14 -4.40 8.48 4.99
CA LEU A 14 -4.92 8.87 6.30
C LEU A 14 -6.06 9.88 6.15
N ASP A 15 -7.13 9.70 6.91
CA ASP A 15 -8.23 10.67 6.96
C ASP A 15 -8.02 11.72 8.08
N ALA A 16 -8.96 12.65 8.24
CA ALA A 16 -8.87 13.70 9.25
C ALA A 16 -8.91 13.18 10.69
N SER A 17 -9.36 11.94 10.90
CA SER A 17 -9.37 11.27 12.21
C SER A 17 -8.15 10.37 12.43
N ASP A 18 -7.11 10.51 11.59
CA ASP A 18 -5.89 9.70 11.63
C ASP A 18 -6.14 8.19 11.46
N ARG A 19 -7.17 7.84 10.69
CA ARG A 19 -7.44 6.45 10.33
C ARG A 19 -6.80 6.11 9.00
N LEU A 20 -6.24 4.91 8.93
CA LEU A 20 -5.60 4.37 7.73
C LEU A 20 -6.59 3.53 6.94
N LEU A 21 -6.67 3.76 5.62
CA LEU A 21 -7.45 2.92 4.73
C LEU A 21 -6.67 1.67 4.35
N LEU A 22 -7.28 0.52 4.58
CA LEU A 22 -6.79 -0.75 4.04
C LEU A 22 -7.89 -1.45 3.26
N VAL A 23 -7.48 -2.17 2.24
CA VAL A 23 -8.34 -2.95 1.35
C VAL A 23 -8.08 -4.42 1.63
N GLN A 24 -9.15 -5.20 1.80
CA GLN A 24 -9.03 -6.64 2.01
C GLN A 24 -9.08 -7.38 0.67
N SER A 25 -8.05 -8.18 0.45
CA SER A 25 -7.96 -9.08 -0.70
C SER A 25 -7.61 -10.47 -0.18
N GLY A 26 -8.47 -11.46 -0.49
CA GLY A 26 -8.32 -12.78 0.10
C GLY A 26 -8.42 -12.73 1.64
N HIS A 27 -7.39 -13.18 2.32
CA HIS A 27 -7.33 -13.24 3.79
C HIS A 27 -6.48 -12.13 4.43
N ALA A 28 -5.99 -11.19 3.63
CA ALA A 28 -5.08 -10.15 4.12
C ALA A 28 -5.54 -8.74 3.75
N TRP A 29 -5.03 -7.79 4.51
CA TRP A 29 -5.27 -6.37 4.30
C TRP A 29 -4.04 -5.71 3.70
N PHE A 30 -4.24 -4.83 2.73
CA PHE A 30 -3.18 -4.14 2.00
C PHE A 30 -3.48 -2.65 1.91
N ALA A 31 -2.44 -1.84 1.91
CA ALA A 31 -2.58 -0.45 1.47
C ALA A 31 -3.04 -0.44 0.01
N PRO A 32 -3.96 0.47 -0.38
CA PRO A 32 -4.40 0.56 -1.77
C PRO A 32 -3.23 0.84 -2.70
N GLY A 33 -3.24 0.22 -3.87
CA GLY A 33 -2.18 0.32 -4.85
C GLY A 33 -2.08 -0.93 -5.71
N GLY A 34 -1.05 -1.00 -6.53
CA GLY A 34 -0.84 -2.12 -7.42
C GLY A 34 0.39 -1.99 -8.29
N GLY A 35 0.47 -2.80 -9.34
CA GLY A 35 1.63 -2.91 -10.20
C GLY A 35 1.96 -1.64 -10.97
N VAL A 36 3.24 -1.34 -11.04
CA VAL A 36 3.80 -0.27 -11.88
C VAL A 36 3.90 -0.76 -13.31
N GLU A 37 3.38 -0.01 -14.26
CA GLU A 37 3.46 -0.32 -15.69
C GLU A 37 4.82 0.10 -16.26
N GLU A 38 5.22 -0.52 -17.36
CA GLU A 38 6.48 -0.21 -18.02
C GLU A 38 6.53 1.28 -18.40
N GLY A 39 7.64 1.94 -18.04
CA GLY A 39 7.85 3.37 -18.30
C GLY A 39 7.09 4.31 -17.39
N GLU A 40 6.30 3.80 -16.46
CA GLU A 40 5.52 4.61 -15.52
C GLU A 40 6.37 5.00 -14.30
N GLU A 41 6.28 6.27 -13.89
CA GLU A 41 6.88 6.70 -12.62
C GLU A 41 6.09 6.15 -11.43
N LEU A 42 6.78 5.90 -10.30
CA LEU A 42 6.16 5.31 -9.12
C LEU A 42 4.97 6.11 -8.59
N ALA A 43 5.13 7.43 -8.49
CA ALA A 43 4.05 8.30 -8.01
C ALA A 43 2.85 8.33 -8.96
N ASP A 44 3.09 8.24 -10.27
CA ASP A 44 2.02 8.17 -11.27
C ASP A 44 1.27 6.84 -11.18
N ALA A 45 1.99 5.74 -10.97
CA ALA A 45 1.39 4.43 -10.73
C ALA A 45 0.51 4.45 -9.48
N ALA A 46 1.01 5.00 -8.39
CA ALA A 46 0.26 5.13 -7.14
C ALA A 46 -1.02 5.95 -7.34
N ALA A 47 -0.95 7.07 -8.03
CA ALA A 47 -2.12 7.92 -8.32
C ALA A 47 -3.14 7.19 -9.21
N ARG A 48 -2.69 6.49 -10.24
CA ARG A 48 -3.54 5.68 -11.11
C ARG A 48 -4.26 4.59 -10.34
N GLU A 49 -3.53 3.87 -9.51
CA GLU A 49 -4.09 2.77 -8.70
C GLU A 49 -5.13 3.29 -7.69
N LEU A 50 -4.90 4.44 -7.07
CA LEU A 50 -5.90 5.05 -6.18
C LEU A 50 -7.21 5.31 -6.91
N ARG A 51 -7.14 5.84 -8.13
CA ARG A 51 -8.33 6.11 -8.93
C ARG A 51 -9.05 4.82 -9.30
N GLU A 52 -8.30 3.80 -9.72
CA GLU A 52 -8.87 2.52 -10.15
C GLU A 52 -9.45 1.71 -8.97
N GLU A 53 -8.74 1.67 -7.86
CA GLU A 53 -9.10 0.78 -6.74
C GLU A 53 -10.12 1.39 -5.78
N ILE A 54 -10.02 2.69 -5.50
CA ILE A 54 -10.88 3.35 -4.50
C ILE A 54 -11.60 4.59 -5.00
N GLY A 55 -11.44 4.95 -6.28
CA GLY A 55 -12.14 6.10 -6.86
C GLY A 55 -11.63 7.46 -6.40
N LEU A 56 -10.40 7.54 -5.88
CA LEU A 56 -9.81 8.79 -5.42
C LEU A 56 -8.85 9.35 -6.47
N THR A 57 -9.09 10.60 -6.88
CA THR A 57 -8.19 11.33 -7.80
C THR A 57 -7.23 12.19 -7.01
N VAL A 58 -5.93 11.95 -7.18
CA VAL A 58 -4.84 12.67 -6.51
C VAL A 58 -3.79 13.03 -7.56
N ALA A 59 -3.24 14.23 -7.47
CA ALA A 59 -2.07 14.59 -8.27
C ALA A 59 -0.84 13.83 -7.76
N SER A 60 -0.05 13.24 -8.66
CA SER A 60 1.12 12.44 -8.27
C SER A 60 2.14 13.21 -7.44
N GLY A 61 2.28 14.52 -7.69
CA GLY A 61 3.17 15.41 -6.92
C GLY A 61 2.75 15.63 -5.46
N GLU A 62 1.52 15.26 -5.08
CA GLU A 62 1.03 15.33 -3.70
C GLU A 62 1.35 14.08 -2.89
N LEU A 63 1.84 13.03 -3.54
CA LEU A 63 2.20 11.77 -2.89
C LEU A 63 3.63 11.86 -2.36
N HIS A 64 3.81 11.57 -1.07
CA HIS A 64 5.11 11.69 -0.41
C HIS A 64 5.70 10.29 -0.12
N PRO A 65 6.86 9.92 -0.71
CA PRO A 65 7.45 8.60 -0.47
C PRO A 65 7.95 8.46 0.97
N VAL A 66 7.57 7.39 1.66
CA VAL A 66 7.90 7.20 3.09
C VAL A 66 8.53 5.85 3.41
N ALA A 67 8.29 4.82 2.60
CA ALA A 67 8.76 3.47 2.92
C ALA A 67 8.85 2.60 1.68
N TYR A 68 9.51 1.46 1.83
CA TYR A 68 9.53 0.42 0.80
C TYR A 68 9.73 -0.95 1.44
N THR A 69 9.32 -2.00 0.73
CA THR A 69 9.73 -3.38 1.01
C THR A 69 10.43 -3.93 -0.22
N THR A 70 11.40 -4.80 -0.03
CA THR A 70 12.06 -5.51 -1.13
C THR A 70 12.49 -6.88 -0.67
N GLY A 71 12.41 -7.87 -1.55
CA GLY A 71 12.82 -9.23 -1.26
C GLY A 71 12.55 -10.16 -2.43
N ARG A 72 12.96 -11.41 -2.27
CA ARG A 72 12.77 -12.44 -3.28
C ARG A 72 11.56 -13.30 -2.94
N ALA A 73 10.79 -13.63 -3.96
CA ALA A 73 9.66 -14.55 -3.84
C ALA A 73 9.46 -15.33 -5.14
N ASP A 74 8.80 -16.47 -5.00
CA ASP A 74 8.25 -17.22 -6.11
C ASP A 74 6.75 -17.38 -5.85
N LEU A 75 5.95 -16.62 -6.60
CA LEU A 75 4.50 -16.62 -6.46
C LEU A 75 3.81 -17.48 -7.53
N GLY A 76 4.59 -18.26 -8.33
CA GLY A 76 4.08 -19.06 -9.42
C GLY A 76 3.88 -18.26 -10.71
N TRP A 77 3.18 -17.12 -10.64
CA TRP A 77 2.97 -16.22 -11.79
C TRP A 77 4.14 -15.24 -12.00
N ALA A 78 4.96 -15.01 -10.98
CA ALA A 78 6.17 -14.21 -11.04
C ALA A 78 7.16 -14.70 -10.00
N SER A 79 8.45 -14.73 -10.36
CA SER A 79 9.53 -15.20 -9.50
C SER A 79 10.73 -14.28 -9.64
N GLY A 80 11.39 -14.00 -8.52
CA GLY A 80 12.59 -13.17 -8.48
C GLY A 80 12.51 -12.09 -7.42
N LEU A 81 13.03 -10.90 -7.74
CA LEU A 81 13.08 -9.75 -6.83
C LEU A 81 11.80 -8.91 -6.96
N PHE A 82 11.16 -8.66 -5.83
CA PHE A 82 9.97 -7.80 -5.73
C PHE A 82 10.31 -6.53 -4.96
N ARG A 83 9.62 -5.45 -5.27
CA ARG A 83 9.69 -4.20 -4.50
C ARG A 83 8.34 -3.51 -4.47
N ASP A 84 7.91 -3.11 -3.29
CA ASP A 84 6.75 -2.25 -3.07
C ASP A 84 7.24 -0.91 -2.51
N ASP A 85 6.78 0.19 -3.10
CA ASP A 85 7.05 1.53 -2.62
C ASP A 85 5.77 2.14 -2.05
N PHE A 86 5.87 2.79 -0.88
CA PHE A 86 4.74 3.34 -0.13
C PHE A 86 4.82 4.86 -0.06
N PHE A 87 3.72 5.50 -0.40
CA PHE A 87 3.54 6.95 -0.36
C PHE A 87 2.55 7.33 0.72
N LEU A 88 2.77 8.44 1.39
CA LEU A 88 1.80 9.03 2.31
C LEU A 88 0.92 10.04 1.57
N HIS A 89 -0.39 9.98 1.83
CA HIS A 89 -1.34 11.01 1.43
C HIS A 89 -2.39 11.19 2.52
N ARG A 90 -2.85 12.45 2.69
CA ARG A 90 -3.90 12.78 3.65
C ARG A 90 -5.11 13.32 2.94
N VAL A 91 -6.29 12.89 3.39
CA VAL A 91 -7.59 13.43 2.94
C VAL A 91 -8.39 13.84 4.16
N THR A 92 -9.36 14.73 3.98
CA THR A 92 -10.33 15.06 5.04
C THR A 92 -11.25 13.87 5.26
N SER A 93 -11.80 13.34 4.16
CA SER A 93 -12.62 12.13 4.14
C SER A 93 -12.65 11.60 2.71
N HIS A 94 -12.91 10.31 2.57
CA HIS A 94 -13.12 9.69 1.26
C HIS A 94 -14.05 8.49 1.40
N GLN A 95 -15.05 8.41 0.54
CA GLN A 95 -15.89 7.23 0.41
C GLN A 95 -15.33 6.36 -0.69
N VAL A 96 -14.95 5.13 -0.35
CA VAL A 96 -14.35 4.19 -1.30
C VAL A 96 -15.35 3.82 -2.39
N ASP A 97 -14.92 3.94 -3.65
CA ASP A 97 -15.66 3.52 -4.83
C ASP A 97 -14.81 2.47 -5.58
N PRO A 98 -15.16 1.18 -5.49
CA PRO A 98 -14.40 0.11 -6.14
C PRO A 98 -14.80 -0.14 -7.60
N ALA A 99 -15.61 0.73 -8.21
CA ALA A 99 -16.13 0.52 -9.57
C ALA A 99 -15.04 0.42 -10.65
N GLY A 100 -13.84 1.00 -10.39
CA GLY A 100 -12.71 0.95 -11.32
C GLY A 100 -11.87 -0.33 -11.26
N LEU A 101 -12.18 -1.27 -10.36
CA LEU A 101 -11.47 -2.55 -10.29
C LEU A 101 -11.70 -3.37 -11.56
N ASN A 102 -10.64 -4.04 -12.04
CA ASN A 102 -10.77 -5.01 -13.12
C ASN A 102 -11.44 -6.30 -12.63
N GLU A 103 -11.75 -7.21 -13.56
CA GLU A 103 -12.47 -8.45 -13.23
C GLU A 103 -11.71 -9.35 -12.27
N PHE A 104 -10.40 -9.48 -12.43
CA PHE A 104 -9.54 -10.26 -11.55
C PHE A 104 -9.52 -9.68 -10.13
N GLU A 105 -9.33 -8.36 -10.00
CA GLU A 105 -9.33 -7.66 -8.72
C GLU A 105 -10.67 -7.78 -7.99
N ARG A 106 -11.80 -7.68 -8.71
CA ARG A 106 -13.14 -7.86 -8.15
C ARG A 106 -13.37 -9.23 -7.53
N ARG A 107 -12.80 -10.27 -8.12
CA ARG A 107 -12.92 -11.64 -7.60
C ARG A 107 -12.26 -11.80 -6.24
N HIS A 108 -11.20 -11.03 -5.95
CA HIS A 108 -10.42 -11.13 -4.73
C HIS A 108 -10.77 -10.05 -3.70
N TYR A 109 -11.41 -8.96 -4.15
CA TYR A 109 -11.81 -7.85 -3.28
C TYR A 109 -12.87 -8.32 -2.28
N ARG A 110 -12.57 -8.13 -0.98
CA ARG A 110 -13.45 -8.51 0.13
C ARG A 110 -14.02 -7.31 0.87
N GLY A 111 -13.58 -6.10 0.53
CA GLY A 111 -14.02 -4.87 1.14
C GLY A 111 -12.87 -3.97 1.55
N HIS A 112 -13.20 -2.95 2.31
CA HIS A 112 -12.24 -1.98 2.83
C HIS A 112 -12.61 -1.61 4.25
N ARG A 113 -11.66 -1.01 4.96
CA ARG A 113 -11.89 -0.50 6.31
C ARG A 113 -10.92 0.63 6.61
N TRP A 114 -11.42 1.63 7.32
CA TRP A 114 -10.60 2.67 7.93
C TRP A 114 -10.19 2.22 9.32
N TRP A 115 -8.90 2.09 9.55
CA TRP A 115 -8.33 1.55 10.78
C TRP A 115 -7.76 2.65 11.64
N SER A 116 -8.14 2.69 12.93
CA SER A 116 -7.46 3.54 13.91
C SER A 116 -6.08 2.96 14.28
N GLN A 117 -5.22 3.78 14.88
CA GLN A 117 -3.92 3.30 15.38
C GLN A 117 -4.08 2.15 16.36
N ALA A 118 -5.04 2.28 17.30
CA ALA A 118 -5.30 1.25 18.30
C ALA A 118 -5.73 -0.07 17.65
N GLU A 119 -6.58 -0.01 16.63
CA GLU A 119 -7.03 -1.18 15.89
C GLU A 119 -5.88 -1.85 15.13
N LEU A 120 -5.02 -1.07 14.47
CA LEU A 120 -3.84 -1.59 13.77
C LEU A 120 -2.86 -2.28 14.74
N ALA A 121 -2.66 -1.71 15.92
CA ALA A 121 -1.74 -2.26 16.91
C ALA A 121 -2.27 -3.53 17.57
N ALA A 122 -3.59 -3.67 17.70
CA ALA A 122 -4.23 -4.77 18.44
C ALA A 122 -4.67 -5.94 17.55
N THR A 123 -4.79 -5.75 16.25
CA THR A 123 -5.33 -6.78 15.36
C THR A 123 -4.43 -8.00 15.25
N ARG A 124 -5.05 -9.17 15.11
CA ARG A 124 -4.39 -10.43 14.78
C ARG A 124 -4.58 -10.81 13.31
N GLU A 125 -5.31 -9.98 12.56
CA GLU A 125 -5.50 -10.19 11.14
C GLU A 125 -4.18 -9.90 10.40
N THR A 126 -4.01 -10.53 9.25
CA THR A 126 -2.81 -10.35 8.44
C THR A 126 -2.86 -9.02 7.72
N ILE A 127 -1.88 -8.16 7.99
CA ILE A 127 -1.69 -6.87 7.32
C ILE A 127 -0.32 -6.86 6.66
N TYR A 128 -0.29 -6.47 5.39
CA TYR A 128 0.95 -6.27 4.64
C TYR A 128 1.13 -4.77 4.35
N PRO A 129 2.34 -4.22 4.51
CA PRO A 129 3.56 -4.85 5.04
C PRO A 129 3.55 -4.99 6.55
N GLY A 130 4.49 -5.75 7.10
CA GLY A 130 4.70 -5.81 8.55
C GLY A 130 5.18 -4.47 9.11
N ASN A 131 5.04 -4.27 10.42
CA ASN A 131 5.36 -3.03 11.14
C ASN A 131 4.60 -1.78 10.67
N LEU A 132 3.50 -1.96 9.99
CA LEU A 132 2.72 -0.84 9.47
C LEU A 132 2.16 0.05 10.59
N ALA A 133 1.74 -0.56 11.71
CA ALA A 133 1.23 0.20 12.86
C ALA A 133 2.28 1.17 13.43
N ALA A 134 3.52 0.74 13.55
CA ALA A 134 4.61 1.58 14.06
C ALA A 134 4.95 2.72 13.08
N LEU A 135 5.00 2.43 11.78
CA LEU A 135 5.23 3.45 10.76
C LEU A 135 4.12 4.51 10.79
N VAL A 136 2.87 4.08 10.78
CA VAL A 136 1.71 4.97 10.77
C VAL A 136 1.67 5.84 12.02
N ALA A 137 1.99 5.28 13.20
CA ALA A 137 2.07 6.06 14.44
C ALA A 137 3.09 7.21 14.32
N GLY A 138 4.24 6.95 13.72
CA GLY A 138 5.26 7.97 13.46
C GLY A 138 4.76 9.05 12.49
N LEU A 139 4.12 8.65 11.41
CA LEU A 139 3.58 9.57 10.40
C LEU A 139 2.49 10.48 10.99
N ILE A 140 1.59 9.93 11.80
CA ILE A 140 0.53 10.68 12.49
C ILE A 140 1.16 11.70 13.47
N ALA A 141 2.23 11.33 14.15
CA ALA A 141 2.96 12.22 15.05
C ALA A 141 3.80 13.29 14.31
N GLY A 142 3.77 13.33 12.98
CA GLY A 142 4.49 14.31 12.18
C GLY A 142 5.95 13.95 11.90
N ARG A 143 6.38 12.73 12.23
CA ARG A 143 7.74 12.25 11.97
C ARG A 143 7.84 11.69 10.55
N LEU A 144 8.02 12.59 9.57
CA LEU A 144 8.26 12.17 8.19
C LEU A 144 9.72 11.75 8.03
N PRO A 145 10.00 10.56 7.48
CA PRO A 145 11.38 10.14 7.20
C PRO A 145 12.03 11.06 6.18
N ALA A 146 13.31 11.38 6.36
CA ALA A 146 14.09 12.17 5.41
C ALA A 146 14.27 11.43 4.07
N SER A 147 14.27 10.10 4.12
CA SER A 147 14.25 9.21 2.96
C SER A 147 13.40 7.99 3.29
N PRO A 148 12.86 7.27 2.28
CA PRO A 148 12.03 6.10 2.53
C PRO A 148 12.74 5.05 3.39
N ILE A 149 12.02 4.51 4.38
CA ILE A 149 12.56 3.48 5.28
C ILE A 149 12.21 2.08 4.80
N ALA A 150 13.11 1.13 5.02
CA ALA A 150 12.86 -0.26 4.71
C ALA A 150 11.93 -0.89 5.75
N LEU A 151 10.88 -1.57 5.28
CA LEU A 151 9.98 -2.37 6.10
C LEU A 151 10.28 -3.86 5.88
N PRO A 152 9.90 -4.75 6.82
CA PRO A 152 10.12 -6.18 6.65
C PRO A 152 9.48 -6.73 5.37
N TRP A 153 10.19 -7.61 4.68
CA TRP A 153 9.65 -8.35 3.55
C TRP A 153 8.76 -9.48 4.07
N PRO A 154 7.47 -9.58 3.62
CA PRO A 154 6.51 -10.51 4.22
C PRO A 154 6.78 -12.00 4.00
N HIS A 155 7.72 -12.35 3.15
CA HIS A 155 8.04 -13.74 2.81
C HIS A 155 9.40 -14.22 3.37
N GLU A 156 10.07 -13.43 4.22
CA GLU A 156 11.38 -13.78 4.79
C GLU A 156 11.31 -14.95 5.80
N ASP A 157 10.18 -15.17 6.41
CA ASP A 157 9.99 -16.21 7.43
C ASP A 157 9.57 -17.57 6.84
N SER A 158 9.67 -17.75 5.54
CA SER A 158 9.32 -19.01 4.85
C SER A 158 10.56 -19.86 4.59
N VAL A 159 11.38 -20.10 5.64
CA VAL A 159 12.51 -21.02 5.60
C VAL A 159 12.30 -22.16 6.60
#